data_fe110ac5d120d2d6ea6643e9a09e15e9
#
_entry.id   fe110ac5d120d2d6ea6643e9a09e15e9
#
_cell.length_a   1.000
_cell.length_b   1.000
_cell.length_c   1.000
_cell.angle_alpha   90.00
_cell.angle_beta   90.00
_cell.angle_gamma   90.00
#
_symmetry.space_group_name_H-M   'P 1'
#
loop_
_entity.id
_entity.type
_entity.pdbx_description
1 polymer ?
#
loop_
_entity_poly.entity_id
_entity_poly.type
_entity_poly.pdbx_seq_one_letter_code
_entity_poly.pdbx_strand_id
1 'polypeptide(L)'
;RMKNTKRLAIVGLVAVLPLAMIACKPIDKETGKPAEGAAADTAAAAEGGEIAGLKGEREQVAYIIGNQMGEQLKQIKDEIDVKTLQRAIDETLNDKAVEITDEQAMAVMQKFGERMQAKQMAEMQEKAKTNAAEAEKFLAENGKREGVQTTASGLQYRVITEGTGPKPGPNDTVRVHYKGTLLNGETFDSSIDRGEPAQFALNQVVPGWQEGLQLMNVGSKYELWIPAALGYGEMGSGPIGPNQMLVFEVELQDIVK
;
A
#
# COMPACT_ATOMS: atom_id res chain seq x y z
N ARG A 1 48.49 -21.31 -31.13
CA ARG A 1 47.25 -20.54 -31.44
C ARG A 1 46.43 -20.44 -30.17
N MET A 2 46.71 -19.35 -29.42
CA MET A 2 46.09 -19.05 -28.16
C MET A 2 44.70 -18.39 -28.44
N LYS A 3 43.62 -18.98 -27.91
CA LYS A 3 42.29 -18.36 -27.90
C LYS A 3 42.11 -17.65 -26.57
N ASN A 4 42.22 -16.31 -26.62
CA ASN A 4 41.84 -15.44 -25.53
C ASN A 4 40.33 -15.37 -25.44
N THR A 5 39.75 -16.02 -24.46
CA THR A 5 38.37 -15.80 -24.05
C THR A 5 38.33 -14.69 -23.03
N LYS A 6 37.95 -13.51 -23.46
CA LYS A 6 37.67 -12.36 -22.56
C LYS A 6 36.40 -12.67 -21.76
N ARG A 7 36.57 -13.01 -20.50
CA ARG A 7 35.45 -13.05 -19.52
C ARG A 7 35.04 -11.60 -19.24
N LEU A 8 33.89 -11.23 -19.73
CA LEU A 8 33.25 -9.97 -19.37
C LEU A 8 32.57 -10.19 -18.00
N ALA A 9 33.23 -9.78 -16.93
CA ALA A 9 32.65 -9.76 -15.60
C ALA A 9 31.64 -8.60 -15.55
N ILE A 10 30.36 -8.92 -15.54
CA ILE A 10 29.33 -7.96 -15.16
C ILE A 10 29.42 -7.84 -13.63
N VAL A 11 30.18 -6.84 -13.17
CA VAL A 11 30.20 -6.45 -11.77
C VAL A 11 28.90 -5.69 -11.50
N GLY A 12 27.90 -6.40 -11.03
CA GLY A 12 26.73 -5.82 -10.39
C GLY A 12 27.20 -5.14 -9.11
N LEU A 13 27.36 -3.83 -9.16
CA LEU A 13 27.71 -3.00 -8.01
C LEU A 13 26.54 -3.04 -7.01
N VAL A 14 26.57 -3.96 -6.07
CA VAL A 14 25.73 -3.88 -4.87
C VAL A 14 26.31 -2.74 -4.04
N ALA A 15 25.74 -1.55 -4.19
CA ALA A 15 26.03 -0.43 -3.33
C ALA A 15 25.48 -0.75 -1.92
N VAL A 16 26.32 -1.30 -1.07
CA VAL A 16 26.09 -1.32 0.37
C VAL A 16 26.24 0.13 0.84
N LEU A 17 25.14 0.85 0.90
CA LEU A 17 25.09 2.13 1.61
C LEU A 17 25.26 1.83 3.11
N PRO A 18 26.26 2.42 3.77
CA PRO A 18 26.30 2.40 5.22
C PRO A 18 25.12 3.25 5.70
N LEU A 19 24.18 2.60 6.38
CA LEU A 19 23.11 3.29 7.10
C LEU A 19 23.76 3.99 8.30
N ALA A 20 24.24 5.21 8.09
CA ALA A 20 24.64 6.10 9.17
C ALA A 20 23.37 6.50 9.91
N MET A 21 23.02 5.77 10.94
CA MET A 21 22.07 6.23 11.94
C MET A 21 22.63 7.48 12.60
N ILE A 22 22.15 8.63 12.17
CA ILE A 22 22.34 9.89 12.89
C ILE A 22 21.45 9.77 14.12
N ALA A 23 22.03 9.27 15.22
CA ALA A 23 21.41 9.36 16.54
C ALA A 23 21.41 10.84 16.93
N CYS A 24 20.25 11.49 16.86
CA CYS A 24 20.06 12.79 17.49
C CYS A 24 20.25 12.64 19.01
N LYS A 25 21.36 13.12 19.54
CA LYS A 25 21.58 13.21 20.97
C LYS A 25 20.63 14.25 21.56
N PRO A 26 19.88 13.92 22.62
CA PRO A 26 19.10 14.93 23.33
C PRO A 26 20.03 15.96 23.97
N ILE A 27 19.76 17.23 23.74
CA ILE A 27 20.49 18.35 24.31
C ILE A 27 19.78 18.79 25.58
N ASP A 28 20.52 18.91 26.66
CA ASP A 28 20.02 19.48 27.91
C ASP A 28 19.70 20.97 27.72
N LYS A 29 18.47 21.38 28.08
CA LYS A 29 17.95 22.72 27.81
C LYS A 29 18.53 23.82 28.70
N GLU A 30 19.26 23.50 29.75
CA GLU A 30 19.82 24.49 30.69
C GLU A 30 21.32 24.77 30.50
N THR A 31 22.08 23.84 29.97
CA THR A 31 23.54 23.98 29.91
C THR A 31 24.16 23.93 28.51
N GLY A 32 23.38 23.55 27.47
CA GLY A 32 23.87 23.47 26.09
C GLY A 32 24.94 22.42 25.84
N LYS A 33 25.21 21.52 26.80
CA LYS A 33 26.17 20.41 26.66
C LYS A 33 25.46 19.07 26.46
N PRO A 34 26.09 18.10 25.75
CA PRO A 34 25.54 16.77 25.61
C PRO A 34 25.41 16.08 26.97
N ALA A 35 24.25 15.49 27.26
CA ALA A 35 24.03 14.76 28.49
C ALA A 35 24.95 13.54 28.58
N GLU A 36 25.84 13.51 29.57
CA GLU A 36 26.62 12.34 29.97
C GLU A 36 25.70 11.42 30.77
N GLY A 37 25.20 10.35 30.18
CA GLY A 37 24.39 9.35 30.88
C GLY A 37 23.59 8.39 30.02
N ALA A 38 23.43 8.63 28.73
CA ALA A 38 22.62 7.78 27.85
C ALA A 38 23.41 6.81 26.95
N ALA A 39 24.72 6.64 27.18
CA ALA A 39 25.56 5.79 26.34
C ALA A 39 25.72 4.35 26.87
N ALA A 40 25.14 4.01 28.00
CA ALA A 40 25.33 2.69 28.61
C ALA A 40 24.27 1.65 28.21
N ASP A 41 23.05 2.06 27.79
CA ASP A 41 21.96 1.11 27.48
C ASP A 41 21.84 0.73 26.00
N THR A 42 22.51 1.43 25.08
CA THR A 42 22.53 1.07 23.64
C THR A 42 23.73 0.22 23.23
N ALA A 43 24.75 0.09 24.08
CA ALA A 43 25.92 -0.76 23.83
C ALA A 43 25.69 -2.22 24.26
N ALA A 44 24.74 -2.50 25.12
CA ALA A 44 24.43 -3.87 25.60
C ALA A 44 23.66 -4.74 24.57
N ALA A 45 23.16 -4.14 23.47
CA ALA A 45 22.52 -4.88 22.38
C ALA A 45 23.50 -5.44 21.33
N ALA A 46 24.78 -5.16 21.44
CA ALA A 46 25.82 -5.57 20.48
C ALA A 46 26.68 -6.78 20.94
N GLU A 47 26.47 -7.30 22.15
CA GLU A 47 27.10 -8.55 22.57
C GLU A 47 26.14 -9.70 22.31
N GLY A 48 26.47 -10.52 21.30
CA GLY A 48 25.73 -11.63 20.72
C GLY A 48 25.03 -12.58 21.69
N GLY A 49 23.90 -12.15 22.24
CA GLY A 49 22.96 -13.03 22.90
C GLY A 49 22.31 -13.98 21.89
N GLU A 50 21.95 -15.19 22.32
CA GLU A 50 21.23 -16.17 21.51
C GLU A 50 19.87 -15.60 21.13
N ILE A 51 19.66 -15.31 19.83
CA ILE A 51 18.40 -14.81 19.29
C ILE A 51 17.66 -15.98 18.65
N ALA A 52 16.45 -16.29 19.14
CA ALA A 52 15.58 -17.31 18.54
C ALA A 52 16.24 -18.71 18.36
N GLY A 53 17.12 -19.12 19.28
CA GLY A 53 17.83 -20.40 19.23
C GLY A 53 19.03 -20.42 18.26
N LEU A 54 19.42 -19.27 17.71
CA LEU A 54 20.56 -19.11 16.80
C LEU A 54 21.84 -18.80 17.59
N LYS A 55 22.85 -19.65 17.41
CA LYS A 55 24.12 -19.57 18.16
C LYS A 55 25.14 -18.74 17.39
N GLY A 56 25.48 -17.58 17.94
CA GLY A 56 26.51 -16.72 17.41
C GLY A 56 26.11 -15.94 16.15
N GLU A 57 26.92 -14.93 15.87
CA GLU A 57 26.67 -13.91 14.82
C GLU A 57 26.46 -14.52 13.42
N ARG A 58 27.23 -15.55 13.06
CA ARG A 58 27.14 -16.16 11.72
C ARG A 58 25.77 -16.80 11.44
N GLU A 59 25.18 -17.49 12.41
CA GLU A 59 23.84 -18.10 12.25
C GLU A 59 22.77 -17.01 12.23
N GLN A 60 22.91 -16.00 13.06
CA GLN A 60 21.97 -14.87 13.11
C GLN A 60 21.96 -14.08 11.79
N VAL A 61 23.14 -13.76 11.24
CA VAL A 61 23.27 -13.08 9.95
C VAL A 61 22.71 -13.93 8.82
N ALA A 62 23.02 -15.23 8.78
CA ALA A 62 22.48 -16.13 7.76
C ALA A 62 20.95 -16.22 7.80
N TYR A 63 20.38 -16.30 9.02
CA TYR A 63 18.93 -16.32 9.20
C TYR A 63 18.27 -15.01 8.75
N ILE A 64 18.85 -13.87 9.10
CA ILE A 64 18.34 -12.54 8.68
C ILE A 64 18.33 -12.42 7.16
N ILE A 65 19.44 -12.80 6.50
CA ILE A 65 19.53 -12.79 5.03
C ILE A 65 18.48 -13.73 4.43
N GLY A 66 18.39 -14.96 4.94
CA GLY A 66 17.40 -15.93 4.47
C GLY A 66 15.96 -15.46 4.65
N ASN A 67 15.65 -14.83 5.78
CA ASN A 67 14.33 -14.27 6.06
C ASN A 67 13.99 -13.13 5.07
N GLN A 68 14.92 -12.20 4.84
CA GLN A 68 14.71 -11.10 3.88
C GLN A 68 14.49 -11.63 2.46
N MET A 69 15.28 -12.61 2.03
CA MET A 69 15.07 -13.26 0.73
C MET A 69 13.73 -13.98 0.67
N GLY A 70 13.34 -14.68 1.73
CA GLY A 70 12.07 -15.38 1.84
C GLY A 70 10.88 -14.42 1.73
N GLU A 71 10.93 -13.27 2.40
CA GLU A 71 9.88 -12.25 2.29
C GLU A 71 9.69 -11.75 0.85
N GLN A 72 10.78 -11.50 0.11
CA GLN A 72 10.72 -11.10 -1.29
C GLN A 72 10.12 -12.19 -2.19
N LEU A 73 10.40 -13.44 -1.88
CA LEU A 73 9.93 -14.59 -2.67
C LEU A 73 8.51 -15.04 -2.33
N LYS A 74 7.92 -14.57 -1.23
CA LYS A 74 6.54 -14.93 -0.83
C LYS A 74 5.52 -14.74 -1.94
N GLN A 75 5.64 -13.66 -2.70
CA GLN A 75 4.68 -13.33 -3.77
C GLN A 75 4.71 -14.32 -4.93
N ILE A 76 5.83 -15.02 -5.13
CA ILE A 76 6.03 -15.96 -6.23
C ILE A 76 6.29 -17.39 -5.76
N LYS A 77 6.09 -17.69 -4.46
CA LYS A 77 6.42 -19.00 -3.87
C LYS A 77 5.74 -20.18 -4.56
N ASP A 78 4.50 -19.96 -5.04
CA ASP A 78 3.68 -20.98 -5.71
C ASP A 78 4.03 -21.12 -7.20
N GLU A 79 4.90 -20.24 -7.71
CA GLU A 79 5.34 -20.22 -9.12
C GLU A 79 6.75 -20.76 -9.31
N ILE A 80 7.48 -21.04 -8.22
CA ILE A 80 8.85 -21.53 -8.22
C ILE A 80 8.97 -22.79 -7.37
N ASP A 81 9.91 -23.66 -7.73
CA ASP A 81 10.30 -24.77 -6.88
C ASP A 81 11.32 -24.32 -5.84
N VAL A 82 10.86 -24.17 -4.59
CA VAL A 82 11.69 -23.67 -3.47
C VAL A 82 12.87 -24.62 -3.18
N LYS A 83 12.71 -25.93 -3.38
CA LYS A 83 13.81 -26.88 -3.16
C LYS A 83 14.92 -26.72 -4.20
N THR A 84 14.53 -26.48 -5.45
CA THR A 84 15.49 -26.18 -6.53
C THR A 84 16.19 -24.85 -6.28
N LEU A 85 15.48 -23.83 -5.78
CA LEU A 85 16.08 -22.56 -5.37
C LEU A 85 17.14 -22.75 -4.27
N GLN A 86 16.81 -23.48 -3.21
CA GLN A 86 17.75 -23.77 -2.11
C GLN A 86 18.98 -24.54 -2.61
N ARG A 87 18.77 -25.55 -3.48
CA ARG A 87 19.86 -26.29 -4.12
C ARG A 87 20.75 -25.40 -4.97
N ALA A 88 20.16 -24.52 -5.78
CA ALA A 88 20.92 -23.62 -6.65
C ALA A 88 21.78 -22.63 -5.82
N ILE A 89 21.28 -22.16 -4.68
CA ILE A 89 22.05 -21.33 -3.75
C ILE A 89 23.26 -22.11 -3.21
N ASP A 90 23.04 -23.34 -2.73
CA ASP A 90 24.13 -24.19 -2.20
C ASP A 90 25.17 -24.51 -3.27
N GLU A 91 24.75 -24.92 -4.46
CA GLU A 91 25.63 -25.23 -5.60
C GLU A 91 26.45 -24.01 -6.01
N THR A 92 25.83 -22.83 -6.06
CA THR A 92 26.52 -21.56 -6.42
C THR A 92 27.57 -21.18 -5.38
N LEU A 93 27.24 -21.28 -4.10
CA LEU A 93 28.18 -20.95 -3.01
C LEU A 93 29.38 -21.92 -2.94
N ASN A 94 29.23 -23.13 -3.46
CA ASN A 94 30.28 -24.15 -3.49
C ASN A 94 30.94 -24.34 -4.86
N ASP A 95 30.80 -23.39 -5.79
CA ASP A 95 31.34 -23.44 -7.15
C ASP A 95 30.93 -24.69 -7.96
N LYS A 96 29.74 -25.25 -7.65
CA LYS A 96 29.18 -26.47 -8.28
C LYS A 96 27.93 -26.17 -9.12
N ALA A 97 27.59 -24.92 -9.31
CA ALA A 97 26.37 -24.50 -10.01
C ALA A 97 26.33 -25.07 -11.44
N VAL A 98 25.14 -25.46 -11.88
CA VAL A 98 24.89 -25.84 -13.26
C VAL A 98 25.10 -24.63 -14.16
N GLU A 99 25.84 -24.79 -15.24
CA GLU A 99 26.02 -23.73 -16.22
C GLU A 99 24.73 -23.53 -17.03
N ILE A 100 24.13 -22.36 -16.85
CA ILE A 100 22.98 -21.87 -17.64
C ILE A 100 23.53 -20.75 -18.51
N THR A 101 23.32 -20.84 -19.84
CA THR A 101 23.72 -19.75 -20.73
C THR A 101 22.80 -18.53 -20.53
N ASP A 102 23.34 -17.34 -20.81
CA ASP A 102 22.54 -16.10 -20.74
C ASP A 102 21.28 -16.16 -21.62
N GLU A 103 21.40 -16.80 -22.80
CA GLU A 103 20.28 -17.00 -23.73
C GLU A 103 19.19 -17.89 -23.13
N GLN A 104 19.58 -19.00 -22.48
CA GLN A 104 18.64 -19.89 -21.80
C GLN A 104 17.97 -19.19 -20.61
N ALA A 105 18.73 -18.47 -19.82
CA ALA A 105 18.21 -17.70 -18.69
C ALA A 105 17.19 -16.65 -19.15
N MET A 106 17.53 -15.85 -20.17
CA MET A 106 16.61 -14.85 -20.74
C MET A 106 15.32 -15.50 -21.27
N ALA A 107 15.41 -16.59 -22.02
CA ALA A 107 14.23 -17.26 -22.57
C ALA A 107 13.29 -17.78 -21.48
N VAL A 108 13.83 -18.35 -20.40
CA VAL A 108 13.05 -18.84 -19.25
C VAL A 108 12.40 -17.67 -18.50
N MET A 109 13.18 -16.61 -18.23
CA MET A 109 12.67 -15.43 -17.49
C MET A 109 11.63 -14.67 -18.30
N GLN A 110 11.77 -14.57 -19.62
CA GLN A 110 10.74 -13.98 -20.48
C GLN A 110 9.41 -14.75 -20.37
N LYS A 111 9.44 -16.07 -20.55
CA LYS A 111 8.22 -16.91 -20.42
C LYS A 111 7.60 -16.82 -19.03
N PHE A 112 8.43 -16.77 -18.00
CA PHE A 112 7.96 -16.58 -16.63
C PHE A 112 7.26 -15.22 -16.48
N GLY A 113 7.87 -14.14 -16.97
CA GLY A 113 7.29 -12.79 -16.94
C GLY A 113 5.94 -12.71 -17.68
N GLU A 114 5.85 -13.27 -18.89
CA GLU A 114 4.62 -13.34 -19.68
C GLU A 114 3.50 -14.09 -18.92
N ARG A 115 3.84 -15.23 -18.30
CA ARG A 115 2.88 -16.00 -17.50
C ARG A 115 2.42 -15.25 -16.26
N MET A 116 3.32 -14.59 -15.55
CA MET A 116 2.99 -13.80 -14.37
C MET A 116 2.10 -12.61 -14.73
N GLN A 117 2.39 -11.93 -15.84
CA GLN A 117 1.57 -10.84 -16.33
C GLN A 117 0.16 -11.31 -16.70
N ALA A 118 0.04 -12.43 -17.42
CA ALA A 118 -1.25 -13.00 -17.79
C ALA A 118 -2.07 -13.39 -16.54
N LYS A 119 -1.42 -13.99 -15.54
CA LYS A 119 -2.06 -14.35 -14.27
C LYS A 119 -2.57 -13.11 -13.53
N GLN A 120 -1.74 -12.08 -13.42
CA GLN A 120 -2.11 -10.83 -12.77
C GLN A 120 -3.29 -10.14 -13.45
N MET A 121 -3.30 -10.11 -14.80
CA MET A 121 -4.42 -9.58 -15.56
C MET A 121 -5.71 -10.38 -15.34
N ALA A 122 -5.62 -11.71 -15.32
CA ALA A 122 -6.78 -12.56 -15.04
C ALA A 122 -7.34 -12.33 -13.63
N GLU A 123 -6.48 -12.24 -12.63
CA GLU A 123 -6.86 -11.93 -11.24
C GLU A 123 -7.51 -10.54 -11.12
N MET A 124 -6.97 -9.53 -11.81
CA MET A 124 -7.56 -8.18 -11.83
C MET A 124 -8.94 -8.19 -12.49
N GLN A 125 -9.11 -8.90 -13.61
CA GLN A 125 -10.40 -9.01 -14.30
C GLN A 125 -11.44 -9.72 -13.43
N GLU A 126 -11.06 -10.81 -12.76
CA GLU A 126 -11.97 -11.53 -11.86
C GLU A 126 -12.38 -10.68 -10.66
N LYS A 127 -11.42 -9.97 -10.05
CA LYS A 127 -11.71 -8.99 -8.99
C LYS A 127 -12.63 -7.87 -9.47
N ALA A 128 -12.36 -7.32 -10.65
CA ALA A 128 -13.19 -6.27 -11.23
C ALA A 128 -14.65 -6.72 -11.42
N LYS A 129 -14.83 -7.94 -11.92
CA LYS A 129 -16.14 -8.54 -12.13
C LYS A 129 -16.88 -8.81 -10.81
N THR A 130 -16.18 -9.38 -9.84
CA THR A 130 -16.73 -9.68 -8.51
C THR A 130 -17.14 -8.38 -7.80
N ASN A 131 -16.25 -7.40 -7.76
CA ASN A 131 -16.51 -6.10 -7.13
C ASN A 131 -17.69 -5.36 -7.77
N ALA A 132 -17.80 -5.39 -9.10
CA ALA A 132 -18.91 -4.79 -9.82
C ALA A 132 -20.25 -5.45 -9.46
N ALA A 133 -20.29 -6.79 -9.43
CA ALA A 133 -21.51 -7.54 -9.07
C ALA A 133 -21.92 -7.31 -7.62
N GLU A 134 -20.97 -7.26 -6.69
CA GLU A 134 -21.23 -6.95 -5.28
C GLU A 134 -21.75 -5.53 -5.09
N ALA A 135 -21.14 -4.56 -5.80
CA ALA A 135 -21.58 -3.17 -5.77
C ALA A 135 -23.00 -2.99 -6.31
N GLU A 136 -23.32 -3.62 -7.46
CA GLU A 136 -24.65 -3.57 -8.07
C GLU A 136 -25.70 -4.14 -7.11
N LYS A 137 -25.45 -5.32 -6.55
CA LYS A 137 -26.34 -5.95 -5.58
C LYS A 137 -26.53 -5.06 -4.36
N PHE A 138 -25.44 -4.54 -3.80
CA PHE A 138 -25.52 -3.68 -2.62
C PHE A 138 -26.33 -2.41 -2.91
N LEU A 139 -26.07 -1.70 -4.00
CA LEU A 139 -26.77 -0.46 -4.35
C LEU A 139 -28.26 -0.71 -4.60
N ALA A 140 -28.62 -1.83 -5.23
CA ALA A 140 -30.02 -2.21 -5.46
C ALA A 140 -30.79 -2.45 -4.15
N GLU A 141 -30.12 -2.99 -3.14
CA GLU A 141 -30.70 -3.21 -1.80
C GLU A 141 -30.66 -1.93 -0.95
N ASN A 142 -29.54 -1.21 -0.97
CA ASN A 142 -29.33 -0.01 -0.17
C ASN A 142 -30.29 1.12 -0.57
N GLY A 143 -30.55 1.29 -1.87
CA GLY A 143 -31.49 2.31 -2.38
C GLY A 143 -32.94 2.12 -1.92
N LYS A 144 -33.28 0.96 -1.36
CA LYS A 144 -34.61 0.68 -0.77
C LYS A 144 -34.70 0.97 0.72
N ARG A 145 -33.55 1.26 1.36
CA ARG A 145 -33.49 1.54 2.80
C ARG A 145 -34.09 2.92 3.10
N GLU A 146 -34.75 3.02 4.22
CA GLU A 146 -35.32 4.28 4.68
C GLU A 146 -34.23 5.35 4.85
N GLY A 147 -34.49 6.55 4.35
CA GLY A 147 -33.57 7.69 4.42
C GLY A 147 -32.45 7.67 3.36
N VAL A 148 -32.30 6.62 2.56
CA VAL A 148 -31.35 6.59 1.44
C VAL A 148 -31.96 7.26 0.21
N GLN A 149 -31.19 8.16 -0.37
CA GLN A 149 -31.52 8.85 -1.62
C GLN A 149 -30.54 8.45 -2.71
N THR A 150 -31.02 8.36 -3.94
CA THR A 150 -30.19 8.04 -5.13
C THR A 150 -30.26 9.19 -6.12
N THR A 151 -29.12 9.69 -6.54
CA THR A 151 -29.03 10.74 -7.56
C THR A 151 -29.10 10.17 -8.96
N ALA A 152 -29.21 11.05 -9.96
CA ALA A 152 -29.23 10.65 -11.37
C ALA A 152 -27.91 9.98 -11.83
N SER A 153 -26.80 10.28 -11.21
CA SER A 153 -25.50 9.65 -11.49
C SER A 153 -25.34 8.25 -10.89
N GLY A 154 -26.25 7.85 -9.98
CA GLY A 154 -26.18 6.61 -9.23
C GLY A 154 -25.46 6.73 -7.89
N LEU A 155 -25.02 7.92 -7.49
CA LEU A 155 -24.55 8.18 -6.13
C LEU A 155 -25.71 7.92 -5.16
N GLN A 156 -25.47 7.16 -4.09
CA GLN A 156 -26.41 7.04 -2.99
C GLN A 156 -25.89 7.75 -1.75
N TYR A 157 -26.79 8.36 -1.01
CA TYR A 157 -26.44 9.05 0.22
C TYR A 157 -27.55 8.98 1.26
N ARG A 158 -27.17 9.15 2.50
CA ARG A 158 -28.09 9.27 3.64
C ARG A 158 -27.63 10.41 4.54
N VAL A 159 -28.58 11.23 4.94
CA VAL A 159 -28.32 12.30 5.91
C VAL A 159 -28.30 11.68 7.31
N ILE A 160 -27.18 11.80 8.02
CA ILE A 160 -27.05 11.42 9.43
C ILE A 160 -27.40 12.64 10.29
N THR A 161 -26.82 13.79 9.95
CA THR A 161 -27.09 15.07 10.61
C THR A 161 -27.18 16.14 9.54
N GLU A 162 -28.21 16.96 9.59
CA GLU A 162 -28.35 18.11 8.68
C GLU A 162 -27.73 19.36 9.30
N GLY A 163 -26.84 20.00 8.55
CA GLY A 163 -26.26 21.28 8.92
C GLY A 163 -27.11 22.46 8.45
N THR A 164 -26.81 23.63 8.96
CA THR A 164 -27.53 24.88 8.64
C THR A 164 -26.67 25.92 7.90
N GLY A 165 -25.40 25.60 7.66
CA GLY A 165 -24.48 26.50 6.97
C GLY A 165 -24.69 26.52 5.45
N PRO A 166 -23.87 27.27 4.70
CA PRO A 166 -23.92 27.32 3.26
C PRO A 166 -23.51 26.01 2.63
N LYS A 167 -23.91 25.78 1.36
CA LYS A 167 -23.44 24.67 0.52
C LYS A 167 -22.19 25.09 -0.25
N PRO A 168 -21.20 24.21 -0.41
CA PRO A 168 -20.04 24.51 -1.24
C PRO A 168 -20.37 24.49 -2.73
N GLY A 169 -19.73 25.37 -3.48
CA GLY A 169 -19.72 25.34 -4.93
C GLY A 169 -18.66 24.41 -5.50
N PRO A 170 -18.70 24.15 -6.82
CA PRO A 170 -17.83 23.14 -7.46
C PRO A 170 -16.34 23.47 -7.42
N ASN A 171 -15.95 24.70 -7.19
CA ASN A 171 -14.56 25.16 -7.12
C ASN A 171 -14.09 25.52 -5.71
N ASP A 172 -14.95 25.31 -4.72
CA ASP A 172 -14.61 25.64 -3.34
C ASP A 172 -13.64 24.62 -2.75
N THR A 173 -12.87 25.08 -1.76
CA THR A 173 -12.08 24.21 -0.89
C THR A 173 -12.90 23.94 0.36
N VAL A 174 -13.05 22.69 0.73
CA VAL A 174 -13.80 22.26 1.91
C VAL A 174 -12.90 21.68 2.96
N ARG A 175 -13.27 21.84 4.24
CA ARG A 175 -12.67 21.16 5.38
C ARG A 175 -13.64 20.12 5.90
N VAL A 176 -13.18 18.88 5.95
CA VAL A 176 -14.01 17.73 6.29
C VAL A 176 -13.33 16.79 7.29
N HIS A 177 -14.13 16.15 8.14
CA HIS A 177 -13.75 14.88 8.73
C HIS A 177 -14.41 13.75 7.93
N TYR A 178 -13.67 12.66 7.69
CA TYR A 178 -14.21 11.52 6.94
C TYR A 178 -13.56 10.22 7.34
N LYS A 179 -14.29 9.14 7.05
CA LYS A 179 -13.79 7.77 7.06
C LYS A 179 -14.25 7.09 5.78
N GLY A 180 -13.29 6.60 4.98
CA GLY A 180 -13.52 5.84 3.76
C GLY A 180 -13.28 4.36 3.99
N THR A 181 -14.25 3.54 3.63
CA THR A 181 -14.18 2.07 3.71
C THR A 181 -14.60 1.42 2.40
N LEU A 182 -14.13 0.21 2.17
CA LEU A 182 -14.64 -0.69 1.14
C LEU A 182 -15.93 -1.37 1.65
N LEU A 183 -16.64 -2.09 0.76
CA LEU A 183 -17.85 -2.83 1.14
C LEU A 183 -17.61 -3.89 2.22
N ASN A 184 -16.40 -4.46 2.28
CA ASN A 184 -16.01 -5.43 3.28
C ASN A 184 -15.70 -4.80 4.66
N GLY A 185 -15.81 -3.46 4.79
CA GLY A 185 -15.54 -2.71 6.01
C GLY A 185 -14.08 -2.34 6.21
N GLU A 186 -13.18 -2.71 5.30
CA GLU A 186 -11.77 -2.32 5.36
C GLU A 186 -11.63 -0.81 5.16
N THR A 187 -10.96 -0.15 6.10
CA THR A 187 -10.68 1.29 6.02
C THR A 187 -9.48 1.52 5.12
N PHE A 188 -9.64 2.28 4.05
CA PHE A 188 -8.55 2.65 3.16
C PHE A 188 -8.00 4.06 3.41
N ASP A 189 -8.83 4.95 3.98
CA ASP A 189 -8.40 6.29 4.37
C ASP A 189 -9.35 6.89 5.43
N SER A 190 -8.79 7.65 6.39
CA SER A 190 -9.56 8.24 7.48
C SER A 190 -8.84 9.45 8.07
N SER A 191 -9.45 10.61 8.00
CA SER A 191 -8.99 11.80 8.73
C SER A 191 -9.25 11.70 10.23
N ILE A 192 -10.26 10.91 10.62
CA ILE A 192 -10.60 10.66 12.03
C ILE A 192 -9.46 9.89 12.70
N ASP A 193 -8.93 8.86 12.05
CA ASP A 193 -7.84 8.06 12.59
C ASP A 193 -6.51 8.84 12.63
N ARG A 194 -6.34 9.87 11.77
CA ARG A 194 -5.22 10.81 11.83
C ARG A 194 -5.37 11.88 12.91
N GLY A 195 -6.58 12.07 13.46
CA GLY A 195 -6.86 13.04 14.52
C GLY A 195 -7.03 14.50 14.06
N GLU A 196 -7.02 14.76 12.74
CA GLU A 196 -7.15 16.12 12.18
C GLU A 196 -8.03 16.15 10.93
N PRO A 197 -8.84 17.21 10.73
CA PRO A 197 -9.63 17.38 9.51
C PRO A 197 -8.73 17.58 8.29
N ALA A 198 -9.20 17.10 7.15
CA ALA A 198 -8.52 17.31 5.87
C ALA A 198 -9.19 18.42 5.05
N GLN A 199 -8.41 19.04 4.16
CA GLN A 199 -8.88 20.06 3.23
C GLN A 199 -8.74 19.57 1.80
N PHE A 200 -9.80 19.76 0.99
CA PHE A 200 -9.84 19.35 -0.41
C PHE A 200 -10.48 20.42 -1.28
N ALA A 201 -9.84 20.73 -2.39
CA ALA A 201 -10.49 21.46 -3.48
C ALA A 201 -11.46 20.51 -4.20
N LEU A 202 -12.74 20.87 -4.29
CA LEU A 202 -13.79 19.99 -4.82
C LEU A 202 -13.55 19.58 -6.27
N ASN A 203 -12.93 20.44 -7.07
CA ASN A 203 -12.57 20.12 -8.46
C ASN A 203 -11.39 19.13 -8.61
N GLN A 204 -10.78 18.68 -7.50
CA GLN A 204 -9.64 17.76 -7.49
C GLN A 204 -9.95 16.39 -6.84
N VAL A 205 -11.16 16.21 -6.34
CA VAL A 205 -11.59 14.94 -5.74
C VAL A 205 -12.39 14.09 -6.74
N VAL A 206 -12.65 12.83 -6.40
CA VAL A 206 -13.45 11.94 -7.26
C VAL A 206 -14.87 12.47 -7.49
N PRO A 207 -15.49 12.19 -8.66
CA PRO A 207 -16.80 12.74 -9.01
C PRO A 207 -17.89 12.55 -7.96
N GLY A 208 -17.91 11.38 -7.29
CA GLY A 208 -18.87 11.12 -6.22
C GLY A 208 -18.73 12.03 -5.00
N TRP A 209 -17.51 12.46 -4.68
CA TRP A 209 -17.27 13.48 -3.65
C TRP A 209 -17.65 14.86 -4.12
N GLN A 210 -17.33 15.22 -5.37
CA GLN A 210 -17.75 16.52 -5.94
C GLN A 210 -19.26 16.68 -5.88
N GLU A 211 -20.01 15.64 -6.24
CA GLU A 211 -21.45 15.64 -6.21
C GLU A 211 -21.98 15.61 -4.77
N GLY A 212 -21.53 14.65 -3.97
CA GLY A 212 -22.03 14.44 -2.60
C GLY A 212 -21.83 15.64 -1.68
N LEU A 213 -20.65 16.25 -1.70
CA LEU A 213 -20.35 17.40 -0.84
C LEU A 213 -21.12 18.66 -1.23
N GLN A 214 -21.47 18.84 -2.51
CA GLN A 214 -22.34 19.96 -2.94
C GLN A 214 -23.80 19.76 -2.51
N LEU A 215 -24.22 18.57 -2.11
CA LEU A 215 -25.53 18.33 -1.52
C LEU A 215 -25.58 18.73 -0.04
N MET A 216 -24.42 18.77 0.64
CA MET A 216 -24.30 18.99 2.07
C MET A 216 -24.26 20.49 2.42
N ASN A 217 -24.95 20.85 3.50
CA ASN A 217 -24.73 22.14 4.16
C ASN A 217 -23.53 22.03 5.12
N VAL A 218 -22.80 23.10 5.35
CA VAL A 218 -21.77 23.14 6.42
C VAL A 218 -22.43 22.79 7.76
N GLY A 219 -21.77 21.91 8.52
CA GLY A 219 -22.28 21.29 9.74
C GLY A 219 -23.03 19.97 9.52
N SER A 220 -23.20 19.54 8.27
CA SER A 220 -23.84 18.24 7.98
C SER A 220 -22.87 17.07 8.13
N LYS A 221 -23.46 15.91 8.43
CA LYS A 221 -22.80 14.60 8.37
C LYS A 221 -23.62 13.67 7.51
N TYR A 222 -23.01 13.14 6.46
CA TYR A 222 -23.65 12.26 5.50
C TYR A 222 -22.90 10.93 5.39
N GLU A 223 -23.60 9.89 5.00
CA GLU A 223 -23.05 8.65 4.50
C GLU A 223 -23.22 8.61 2.99
N LEU A 224 -22.13 8.36 2.27
CA LEU A 224 -22.09 8.34 0.82
C LEU A 224 -21.69 6.94 0.34
N TRP A 225 -22.44 6.37 -0.59
CA TRP A 225 -22.10 5.13 -1.30
C TRP A 225 -21.83 5.47 -2.75
N ILE A 226 -20.56 5.41 -3.12
CA ILE A 226 -20.03 5.90 -4.38
C ILE A 226 -19.75 4.71 -5.29
N PRO A 227 -20.53 4.52 -6.38
CA PRO A 227 -20.21 3.52 -7.40
C PRO A 227 -18.82 3.73 -7.98
N ALA A 228 -18.17 2.68 -8.45
CA ALA A 228 -16.81 2.75 -8.98
C ALA A 228 -16.66 3.80 -10.10
N ALA A 229 -17.66 3.97 -10.96
CA ALA A 229 -17.66 4.97 -12.03
C ALA A 229 -17.57 6.43 -11.53
N LEU A 230 -18.00 6.69 -10.29
CA LEU A 230 -17.89 7.98 -9.60
C LEU A 230 -16.71 8.03 -8.63
N GLY A 231 -15.94 6.95 -8.52
CA GLY A 231 -14.75 6.79 -7.69
C GLY A 231 -13.50 6.59 -8.53
N TYR A 232 -12.84 5.44 -8.36
CA TYR A 232 -11.56 5.13 -9.01
C TYR A 232 -11.70 4.19 -10.23
N GLY A 233 -12.92 3.88 -10.67
CA GLY A 233 -13.23 3.17 -11.91
C GLY A 233 -12.73 1.74 -11.99
N GLU A 234 -12.55 1.28 -13.24
CA GLU A 234 -12.16 -0.11 -13.55
C GLU A 234 -10.73 -0.46 -13.15
N MET A 235 -9.87 0.52 -12.99
CA MET A 235 -8.46 0.29 -12.65
C MET A 235 -8.20 0.30 -11.14
N GLY A 236 -9.05 0.99 -10.36
CA GLY A 236 -8.78 1.26 -8.96
C GLY A 236 -7.62 2.25 -8.73
N SER A 237 -7.16 2.39 -7.49
CA SER A 237 -6.01 3.23 -7.11
C SER A 237 -5.42 2.80 -5.78
N GLY A 238 -4.13 2.51 -5.73
CA GLY A 238 -3.45 2.10 -4.50
C GLY A 238 -4.10 0.88 -3.84
N PRO A 239 -4.60 0.99 -2.60
CA PRO A 239 -5.27 -0.13 -1.91
C PRO A 239 -6.68 -0.42 -2.44
N ILE A 240 -7.25 0.50 -3.24
CA ILE A 240 -8.59 0.36 -3.80
C ILE A 240 -8.50 -0.45 -5.09
N GLY A 241 -9.07 -1.64 -5.08
CA GLY A 241 -9.06 -2.55 -6.22
C GLY A 241 -9.94 -2.07 -7.38
N PRO A 242 -9.90 -2.81 -8.50
CA PRO A 242 -10.69 -2.51 -9.71
C PRO A 242 -12.19 -2.61 -9.41
N ASN A 243 -12.98 -1.68 -9.95
CA ASN A 243 -14.44 -1.59 -9.78
C ASN A 243 -14.93 -1.63 -8.31
N GLN A 244 -14.11 -1.20 -7.37
CA GLN A 244 -14.50 -1.09 -5.96
C GLN A 244 -15.49 0.07 -5.76
N MET A 245 -16.61 -0.24 -5.13
CA MET A 245 -17.50 0.76 -4.57
C MET A 245 -16.90 1.31 -3.27
N LEU A 246 -17.07 2.61 -3.03
CA LEU A 246 -16.56 3.28 -1.84
C LEU A 246 -17.72 3.65 -0.92
N VAL A 247 -17.48 3.52 0.37
CA VAL A 247 -18.40 3.98 1.42
C VAL A 247 -17.70 5.04 2.23
N PHE A 248 -18.30 6.19 2.35
CA PHE A 248 -17.75 7.28 3.15
C PHE A 248 -18.76 7.76 4.18
N GLU A 249 -18.30 7.95 5.39
CA GLU A 249 -18.92 8.82 6.36
C GLU A 249 -18.19 10.16 6.32
N VAL A 250 -18.88 11.26 6.03
CA VAL A 250 -18.29 12.57 5.84
C VAL A 250 -19.01 13.61 6.68
N GLU A 251 -18.26 14.41 7.40
CA GLU A 251 -18.72 15.60 8.11
C GLU A 251 -18.13 16.85 7.45
N LEU A 252 -18.98 17.68 6.87
CA LEU A 252 -18.58 18.95 6.26
C LEU A 252 -18.48 20.03 7.33
N GLN A 253 -17.27 20.39 7.71
CA GLN A 253 -17.04 21.35 8.79
C GLN A 253 -17.05 22.80 8.32
N ASP A 254 -16.46 23.08 7.15
CA ASP A 254 -16.29 24.45 6.68
C ASP A 254 -16.03 24.52 5.17
N ILE A 255 -16.27 25.72 4.60
CA ILE A 255 -15.83 26.12 3.26
C ILE A 255 -14.67 27.09 3.46
N VAL A 256 -13.47 26.68 3.06
CA VAL A 256 -12.24 27.46 3.20
C VAL A 256 -12.16 28.46 2.06
N LYS A 257 -12.06 29.75 2.40
CA LYS A 257 -11.94 30.85 1.45
C LYS A 257 -10.50 31.21 1.15
#